data_8eeeaa2515e9614ee88ba6b68829a49c
#
_entry.id   8eeeaa2515e9614ee88ba6b68829a49c
#
_cell.length_a   1.000
_cell.length_b   1.000
_cell.length_c   1.000
_cell.angle_alpha   90.00
_cell.angle_beta   90.00
_cell.angle_gamma   90.00
#
_symmetry.space_group_name_H-M   'P 1'
#
loop_
_entity.id
_entity.type
_entity.pdbx_description
1 polymer ?
#
loop_
_entity_poly.entity_id
_entity_poly.type
_entity_poly.pdbx_seq_one_letter_code
_entity_poly.pdbx_strand_id
1 'polypeptide(L)'
;MEWFWPEGFLTLLMVGGFALGAFALKLPIAVAMSGAAIAGAVAAGFGLPLRHLVEGMFGYLDTILIIASAMIFMKSVERIGLLEGMAAWLIRKFRNAPISLSFGIMLLIMFPGMITGSSTAAVLTSGALVAPVLVRLGVPALQTAAAIAMGAIYGMIAPPINLPAMIIGGGIDMPYVGFGLPLLVCTVPLAIVTALILLTPHLRKGAGDEEALQAELLQMERNPMSFRLFLPLLVLVVLMGGERLFPRVWPGLGMPLDFLLAAASGLLSGVRWNPLETATDAIRDALPVMGILMGVGMFIQVMTLTGVRGFVVVSALAIPAWLLYFSIATSLPLFGAVSAFGSASVLGVPFLLALLGRNEIIVASALSLISGLGDLMPPTALAGIFAAQVVGEKNYFKVLKYCLVPGLLTAAWGIAVIYGAKALAGILY
;
A
#
# COMPACT_ATOMS: atom_id res chain seq x y z
N MET A 1 14.29 7.36 42.14
CA MET A 1 13.19 7.88 41.29
C MET A 1 13.75 8.14 39.90
N GLU A 2 14.05 7.03 39.15
CA GLU A 2 14.59 7.05 37.78
C GLU A 2 13.46 6.72 36.79
N TRP A 3 12.40 7.54 36.82
CA TRP A 3 11.18 7.27 36.03
C TRP A 3 11.13 8.01 34.69
N PHE A 4 12.18 8.74 34.32
CA PHE A 4 12.28 9.39 33.03
C PHE A 4 13.60 9.03 32.36
N TRP A 5 13.57 7.92 31.62
CA TRP A 5 14.65 7.62 30.70
C TRP A 5 14.67 8.74 29.66
N PRO A 6 15.83 9.36 29.40
CA PRO A 6 15.92 10.46 28.43
C PRO A 6 15.40 10.03 27.05
N GLU A 7 15.59 8.77 26.65
CA GLU A 7 15.08 8.20 25.41
C GLU A 7 13.55 8.09 25.37
N GLY A 8 12.90 7.86 26.52
CA GLY A 8 11.44 7.86 26.63
C GLY A 8 10.85 9.25 26.38
N PHE A 9 11.47 10.29 26.93
CA PHE A 9 11.09 11.67 26.65
C PHE A 9 11.32 12.03 25.19
N LEU A 10 12.47 11.66 24.62
CA LEU A 10 12.78 11.90 23.20
C LEU A 10 11.80 11.15 22.30
N THR A 11 11.39 9.94 22.66
CA THR A 11 10.36 9.18 21.93
C THR A 11 9.04 9.94 21.90
N LEU A 12 8.57 10.42 23.05
CA LEU A 12 7.35 11.23 23.14
C LEU A 12 7.46 12.54 22.36
N LEU A 13 8.61 13.21 22.41
CA LEU A 13 8.87 14.43 21.68
C LEU A 13 8.84 14.21 20.17
N MET A 14 9.52 13.17 19.67
CA MET A 14 9.58 12.87 18.24
C MET A 14 8.23 12.38 17.70
N VAL A 15 7.61 11.41 18.38
CA VAL A 15 6.31 10.86 17.97
C VAL A 15 5.20 11.90 18.14
N GLY A 16 5.17 12.60 19.28
CA GLY A 16 4.22 13.68 19.55
C GLY A 16 4.41 14.88 18.63
N GLY A 17 5.66 15.26 18.36
CA GLY A 17 6.01 16.32 17.41
C GLY A 17 5.55 15.99 15.98
N PHE A 18 5.74 14.75 15.54
CA PHE A 18 5.21 14.27 14.26
C PHE A 18 3.68 14.35 14.22
N ALA A 19 2.99 13.83 15.24
CA ALA A 19 1.54 13.87 15.32
C ALA A 19 1.01 15.31 15.37
N LEU A 20 1.63 16.18 16.16
CA LEU A 20 1.29 17.61 16.21
C LEU A 20 1.47 18.28 14.84
N GLY A 21 2.61 18.04 14.18
CA GLY A 21 2.89 18.58 12.86
C GLY A 21 1.83 18.15 11.83
N ALA A 22 1.50 16.88 11.81
CA ALA A 22 0.55 16.31 10.85
C ALA A 22 -0.91 16.75 11.13
N PHE A 23 -1.37 16.68 12.37
CA PHE A 23 -2.77 16.90 12.71
C PHE A 23 -3.11 18.35 13.06
N ALA A 24 -2.32 19.00 13.92
CA ALA A 24 -2.61 20.34 14.38
C ALA A 24 -2.12 21.41 13.40
N LEU A 25 -0.88 21.27 12.91
CA LEU A 25 -0.29 22.21 11.95
C LEU A 25 -0.63 21.88 10.50
N LYS A 26 -1.22 20.70 10.22
CA LYS A 26 -1.61 20.24 8.88
C LYS A 26 -0.45 20.27 7.87
N LEU A 27 0.77 20.03 8.35
CA LEU A 27 1.95 19.98 7.50
C LEU A 27 1.93 18.72 6.64
N PRO A 28 2.52 18.75 5.44
CA PRO A 28 2.79 17.54 4.68
C PRO A 28 3.56 16.52 5.55
N ILE A 29 3.23 15.24 5.45
CA ILE A 29 3.79 14.17 6.29
C ILE A 29 5.32 14.18 6.25
N ALA A 30 5.92 14.37 5.07
CA ALA A 30 7.36 14.51 4.90
C ALA A 30 7.97 15.62 5.79
N VAL A 31 7.34 16.79 5.79
CA VAL A 31 7.79 17.96 6.56
C VAL A 31 7.59 17.75 8.06
N ALA A 32 6.45 17.16 8.45
CA ALA A 32 6.17 16.83 9.84
C ALA A 32 7.18 15.82 10.42
N MET A 33 7.53 14.78 9.66
CA MET A 33 8.55 13.79 10.07
C MET A 33 9.94 14.40 10.16
N SER A 34 10.35 15.18 9.15
CA SER A 34 11.66 15.86 9.15
C SER A 34 11.77 16.86 10.31
N GLY A 35 10.72 17.64 10.55
CA GLY A 35 10.67 18.58 11.66
C GLY A 35 10.74 17.89 13.03
N ALA A 36 10.03 16.79 13.21
CA ALA A 36 10.08 15.98 14.43
C ALA A 36 11.46 15.33 14.65
N ALA A 37 12.10 14.87 13.57
CA ALA A 37 13.48 14.37 13.61
C ALA A 37 14.46 15.46 14.08
N ILE A 38 14.39 16.64 13.49
CA ILE A 38 15.23 17.78 13.90
C ILE A 38 14.99 18.16 15.35
N ALA A 39 13.72 18.26 15.77
CA ALA A 39 13.37 18.58 17.17
C ALA A 39 13.93 17.54 18.15
N GLY A 40 13.85 16.25 17.82
CA GLY A 40 14.43 15.17 18.61
C GLY A 40 15.96 15.26 18.72
N ALA A 41 16.64 15.52 17.60
CA ALA A 41 18.09 15.68 17.59
C ALA A 41 18.57 16.87 18.42
N VAL A 42 17.89 18.02 18.29
CA VAL A 42 18.19 19.24 19.08
C VAL A 42 17.95 18.98 20.57
N ALA A 43 16.84 18.34 20.95
CA ALA A 43 16.53 18.01 22.34
C ALA A 43 17.53 17.00 22.95
N ALA A 44 18.08 16.11 22.12
CA ALA A 44 19.13 15.18 22.54
C ALA A 44 20.55 15.79 22.60
N GLY A 45 20.68 17.08 22.30
CA GLY A 45 21.98 17.80 22.35
C GLY A 45 22.84 17.66 21.10
N PHE A 46 22.35 17.01 20.01
CA PHE A 46 23.11 16.87 18.77
C PHE A 46 23.02 18.09 17.83
N GLY A 47 22.24 19.13 18.22
CA GLY A 47 22.00 20.27 17.36
C GLY A 47 21.33 19.91 16.06
N LEU A 48 21.81 20.44 14.93
CA LEU A 48 21.32 20.09 13.59
C LEU A 48 22.27 19.06 12.95
N PRO A 49 21.97 17.75 13.00
CA PRO A 49 22.86 16.69 12.53
C PRO A 49 22.71 16.51 11.01
N LEU A 50 23.16 17.49 10.21
CA LEU A 50 22.98 17.53 8.75
C LEU A 50 23.42 16.24 8.07
N ARG A 51 24.57 15.67 8.48
CA ARG A 51 25.05 14.41 7.91
C ARG A 51 24.03 13.28 8.07
N HIS A 52 23.52 13.05 9.28
CA HIS A 52 22.56 12.00 9.55
C HIS A 52 21.20 12.23 8.84
N LEU A 53 20.79 13.49 8.74
CA LEU A 53 19.58 13.83 7.99
C LEU A 53 19.73 13.51 6.50
N VAL A 54 20.87 13.86 5.89
CA VAL A 54 21.16 13.58 4.48
C VAL A 54 21.32 12.06 4.25
N GLU A 55 22.07 11.37 5.10
CA GLU A 55 22.20 9.91 5.04
C GLU A 55 20.83 9.23 5.13
N GLY A 56 19.98 9.65 6.06
CA GLY A 56 18.60 9.15 6.20
C GLY A 56 17.76 9.42 4.95
N MET A 57 17.82 10.61 4.37
CA MET A 57 17.11 10.97 3.13
C MET A 57 17.42 10.01 1.98
N PHE A 58 18.71 9.64 1.83
CA PHE A 58 19.16 8.73 0.76
C PHE A 58 19.02 7.25 1.11
N GLY A 59 18.71 6.90 2.36
CA GLY A 59 18.51 5.51 2.78
C GLY A 59 17.40 4.77 2.05
N TYR A 60 16.46 5.50 1.45
CA TYR A 60 15.36 4.94 0.65
C TYR A 60 15.46 5.26 -0.85
N LEU A 61 16.66 5.59 -1.35
CA LEU A 61 16.83 5.99 -2.75
C LEU A 61 16.35 4.89 -3.71
N ASP A 62 16.68 3.63 -3.45
CA ASP A 62 16.21 2.49 -4.27
C ASP A 62 14.68 2.42 -4.33
N THR A 63 14.03 2.57 -3.18
CA THR A 63 12.56 2.58 -3.10
C THR A 63 11.97 3.78 -3.87
N ILE A 64 12.60 4.95 -3.79
CA ILE A 64 12.18 6.15 -4.52
C ILE A 64 12.28 5.92 -6.03
N LEU A 65 13.34 5.29 -6.53
CA LEU A 65 13.52 4.97 -7.93
C LEU A 65 12.48 3.94 -8.42
N ILE A 66 12.19 2.93 -7.59
CA ILE A 66 11.15 1.94 -7.89
C ILE A 66 9.79 2.63 -8.04
N ILE A 67 9.41 3.52 -7.10
CA ILE A 67 8.15 4.25 -7.16
C ILE A 67 8.06 5.14 -8.37
N ALA A 68 9.11 5.90 -8.67
CA ALA A 68 9.17 6.77 -9.83
C ALA A 68 8.87 6.01 -11.13
N SER A 69 9.58 4.92 -11.35
CA SER A 69 9.43 4.08 -12.53
C SER A 69 8.08 3.35 -12.58
N ALA A 70 7.60 2.85 -11.45
CA ALA A 70 6.29 2.20 -11.33
C ALA A 70 5.13 3.17 -11.60
N MET A 71 5.23 4.42 -11.16
CA MET A 71 4.24 5.45 -11.48
C MET A 71 4.23 5.80 -12.97
N ILE A 72 5.42 5.87 -13.61
CA ILE A 72 5.51 6.05 -15.08
C ILE A 72 4.82 4.88 -15.80
N PHE A 73 5.09 3.64 -15.37
CA PHE A 73 4.43 2.46 -15.92
C PHE A 73 2.90 2.54 -15.72
N MET A 74 2.44 2.80 -14.50
CA MET A 74 1.01 2.87 -14.20
C MET A 74 0.31 3.94 -15.04
N LYS A 75 0.92 5.12 -15.17
CA LYS A 75 0.40 6.22 -15.97
C LYS A 75 0.35 5.87 -17.46
N SER A 76 1.33 5.11 -17.96
CA SER A 76 1.31 4.61 -19.34
C SER A 76 0.15 3.63 -19.56
N VAL A 77 -0.10 2.72 -18.62
CA VAL A 77 -1.22 1.76 -18.61
C VAL A 77 -2.58 2.50 -18.62
N GLU A 78 -2.70 3.57 -17.86
CA GLU A 78 -3.87 4.45 -17.85
C GLU A 78 -4.08 5.14 -19.20
N ARG A 79 -3.03 5.73 -19.77
CA ARG A 79 -3.11 6.47 -21.05
C ARG A 79 -3.52 5.60 -22.24
N ILE A 80 -3.11 4.33 -22.26
CA ILE A 80 -3.49 3.39 -23.31
C ILE A 80 -4.91 2.80 -23.13
N GLY A 81 -5.56 3.01 -21.97
CA GLY A 81 -6.92 2.52 -21.71
C GLY A 81 -6.99 1.03 -21.33
N LEU A 82 -5.91 0.47 -20.80
CA LEU A 82 -5.88 -0.95 -20.43
C LEU A 82 -6.85 -1.28 -19.28
N LEU A 83 -6.96 -0.40 -18.29
CA LEU A 83 -7.84 -0.63 -17.12
C LEU A 83 -9.32 -0.66 -17.53
N GLU A 84 -9.72 0.26 -18.38
CA GLU A 84 -11.07 0.34 -18.94
C GLU A 84 -11.40 -0.93 -19.76
N GLY A 85 -10.48 -1.34 -20.62
CA GLY A 85 -10.63 -2.56 -21.40
C GLY A 85 -10.73 -3.81 -20.51
N MET A 86 -9.89 -3.92 -19.48
CA MET A 86 -9.94 -5.02 -18.51
C MET A 86 -11.26 -5.05 -17.75
N ALA A 87 -11.74 -3.89 -17.30
CA ALA A 87 -13.01 -3.77 -16.59
C ALA A 87 -14.18 -4.26 -17.47
N ALA A 88 -14.29 -3.72 -18.68
CA ALA A 88 -15.34 -4.09 -19.61
C ALA A 88 -15.30 -5.59 -19.98
N TRP A 89 -14.12 -6.13 -20.27
CA TRP A 89 -13.94 -7.54 -20.57
C TRP A 89 -14.34 -8.44 -19.40
N LEU A 90 -13.90 -8.10 -18.19
CA LEU A 90 -14.18 -8.86 -16.98
C LEU A 90 -15.69 -8.95 -16.71
N ILE A 91 -16.37 -7.80 -16.80
CA ILE A 91 -17.80 -7.72 -16.55
C ILE A 91 -18.58 -8.53 -17.59
N ARG A 92 -18.29 -8.37 -18.88
CA ARG A 92 -18.95 -9.13 -19.95
C ARG A 92 -18.75 -10.63 -19.81
N LYS A 93 -17.52 -11.07 -19.50
CA LYS A 93 -17.19 -12.48 -19.44
C LYS A 93 -17.74 -13.20 -18.20
N PHE A 94 -17.70 -12.53 -17.05
CA PHE A 94 -18.05 -13.15 -15.76
C PHE A 94 -19.39 -12.68 -15.20
N ARG A 95 -20.19 -11.97 -15.98
CA ARG A 95 -21.51 -11.46 -15.57
C ARG A 95 -22.40 -12.53 -14.93
N ASN A 96 -22.43 -13.73 -15.49
CA ASN A 96 -23.22 -14.85 -15.01
C ASN A 96 -22.53 -15.69 -13.92
N ALA A 97 -21.33 -15.30 -13.50
CA ALA A 97 -20.55 -15.98 -12.47
C ALA A 97 -20.20 -15.01 -11.32
N PRO A 98 -21.14 -14.74 -10.40
CA PRO A 98 -21.01 -13.68 -9.38
C PRO A 98 -19.76 -13.78 -8.52
N ILE A 99 -19.30 -14.98 -8.19
CA ILE A 99 -18.09 -15.20 -7.39
C ILE A 99 -16.85 -14.78 -8.19
N SER A 100 -16.74 -15.25 -9.43
CA SER A 100 -15.61 -14.91 -10.31
C SER A 100 -15.60 -13.42 -10.64
N LEU A 101 -16.77 -12.82 -10.86
CA LEU A 101 -16.91 -11.39 -11.09
C LEU A 101 -16.48 -10.59 -9.87
N SER A 102 -16.94 -10.96 -8.67
CA SER A 102 -16.57 -10.28 -7.41
C SER A 102 -15.07 -10.28 -7.19
N PHE A 103 -14.44 -11.45 -7.38
CA PHE A 103 -13.01 -11.59 -7.20
C PHE A 103 -12.21 -10.85 -8.29
N GLY A 104 -12.64 -10.96 -9.54
CA GLY A 104 -12.00 -10.23 -10.65
C GLY A 104 -12.07 -8.72 -10.50
N ILE A 105 -13.21 -8.17 -10.05
CA ILE A 105 -13.36 -6.74 -9.72
C ILE A 105 -12.44 -6.37 -8.55
N MET A 106 -12.35 -7.20 -7.52
CA MET A 106 -11.44 -6.96 -6.40
C MET A 106 -9.99 -6.89 -6.86
N LEU A 107 -9.54 -7.82 -7.72
CA LEU A 107 -8.20 -7.78 -8.32
C LEU A 107 -7.97 -6.54 -9.18
N LEU A 108 -8.98 -6.13 -9.92
CA LEU A 108 -8.90 -4.90 -10.74
C LEU A 108 -8.76 -3.64 -9.87
N ILE A 109 -9.47 -3.58 -8.72
CA ILE A 109 -9.31 -2.50 -7.75
C ILE A 109 -7.91 -2.52 -7.13
N MET A 110 -7.39 -3.71 -6.83
CA MET A 110 -6.05 -3.88 -6.24
C MET A 110 -4.93 -3.47 -7.20
N PHE A 111 -5.10 -3.67 -8.50
CA PHE A 111 -4.04 -3.60 -9.50
C PHE A 111 -3.21 -2.30 -9.46
N PRO A 112 -3.79 -1.07 -9.47
CA PRO A 112 -2.98 0.14 -9.38
C PRO A 112 -2.20 0.25 -8.07
N GLY A 113 -2.79 -0.22 -6.97
CA GLY A 113 -2.13 -0.26 -5.66
C GLY A 113 -0.92 -1.22 -5.65
N MET A 114 -1.04 -2.39 -6.29
CA MET A 114 0.05 -3.37 -6.45
C MET A 114 1.26 -2.78 -7.18
N ILE A 115 1.01 -1.94 -8.15
CA ILE A 115 2.06 -1.32 -8.97
C ILE A 115 2.66 -0.09 -8.29
N THR A 116 1.82 0.75 -7.68
CA THR A 116 2.26 2.05 -7.14
C THR A 116 2.58 2.02 -5.66
N GLY A 117 2.17 0.97 -4.94
CA GLY A 117 2.22 0.92 -3.48
C GLY A 117 1.32 1.96 -2.80
N SER A 118 0.28 2.45 -3.49
CA SER A 118 -0.61 3.51 -3.00
C SER A 118 -2.08 3.09 -3.04
N SER A 119 -2.72 3.08 -1.89
CA SER A 119 -4.17 2.86 -1.76
C SER A 119 -4.97 3.99 -2.41
N THR A 120 -4.51 5.23 -2.28
CA THR A 120 -5.14 6.40 -2.91
C THR A 120 -5.14 6.28 -4.43
N ALA A 121 -4.03 5.86 -5.03
CA ALA A 121 -3.97 5.64 -6.47
C ALA A 121 -4.97 4.57 -6.91
N ALA A 122 -5.08 3.46 -6.18
CA ALA A 122 -6.04 2.40 -6.49
C ALA A 122 -7.51 2.88 -6.41
N VAL A 123 -7.85 3.67 -5.38
CA VAL A 123 -9.20 4.23 -5.25
C VAL A 123 -9.55 5.17 -6.39
N LEU A 124 -8.64 6.11 -6.71
CA LEU A 124 -8.91 7.18 -7.68
C LEU A 124 -8.81 6.73 -9.14
N THR A 125 -8.16 5.59 -9.41
CA THR A 125 -8.09 5.01 -10.76
C THR A 125 -9.12 3.89 -10.93
N SER A 126 -8.74 2.64 -10.69
CA SER A 126 -9.64 1.50 -10.89
C SER A 126 -10.86 1.51 -9.96
N GLY A 127 -10.73 2.03 -8.73
CA GLY A 127 -11.87 2.19 -7.82
C GLY A 127 -12.92 3.12 -8.40
N ALA A 128 -12.52 4.31 -8.87
CA ALA A 128 -13.41 5.26 -9.51
C ALA A 128 -14.02 4.72 -10.82
N LEU A 129 -13.24 3.94 -11.57
CA LEU A 129 -13.68 3.30 -12.79
C LEU A 129 -14.79 2.26 -12.57
N VAL A 130 -14.65 1.40 -11.54
CA VAL A 130 -15.59 0.31 -11.28
C VAL A 130 -16.79 0.72 -10.42
N ALA A 131 -16.72 1.85 -9.71
CA ALA A 131 -17.77 2.29 -8.80
C ALA A 131 -19.15 2.42 -9.49
N PRO A 132 -19.31 3.17 -10.58
CA PRO A 132 -20.59 3.30 -11.27
C PRO A 132 -21.10 1.95 -11.77
N VAL A 133 -20.20 1.09 -12.26
CA VAL A 133 -20.56 -0.25 -12.75
C VAL A 133 -21.09 -1.14 -11.63
N LEU A 134 -20.43 -1.17 -10.46
CA LEU A 134 -20.89 -1.94 -9.32
C LEU A 134 -22.28 -1.50 -8.85
N VAL A 135 -22.53 -0.20 -8.83
CA VAL A 135 -23.84 0.35 -8.48
C VAL A 135 -24.89 -0.06 -9.53
N ARG A 136 -24.57 -0.03 -10.84
CA ARG A 136 -25.45 -0.50 -11.92
C ARG A 136 -25.70 -2.02 -11.86
N LEU A 137 -24.75 -2.79 -11.36
CA LEU A 137 -24.90 -4.23 -11.09
C LEU A 137 -25.74 -4.54 -9.83
N GLY A 138 -26.22 -3.51 -9.12
CA GLY A 138 -27.07 -3.66 -7.94
C GLY A 138 -26.32 -3.75 -6.60
N VAL A 139 -25.02 -3.45 -6.57
CA VAL A 139 -24.28 -3.33 -5.32
C VAL A 139 -24.58 -1.97 -4.69
N PRO A 140 -25.05 -1.92 -3.41
CA PRO A 140 -25.30 -0.64 -2.75
C PRO A 140 -24.02 0.24 -2.65
N ALA A 141 -24.19 1.55 -2.81
CA ALA A 141 -23.08 2.50 -2.85
C ALA A 141 -22.11 2.40 -1.65
N LEU A 142 -22.64 2.19 -0.43
CA LEU A 142 -21.80 2.05 0.77
C LEU A 142 -20.91 0.79 0.74
N GLN A 143 -21.46 -0.33 0.23
CA GLN A 143 -20.68 -1.57 0.10
C GLN A 143 -19.72 -1.51 -1.08
N THR A 144 -20.08 -0.82 -2.15
CA THR A 144 -19.18 -0.49 -3.26
C THR A 144 -17.99 0.32 -2.73
N ALA A 145 -18.22 1.38 -1.97
CA ALA A 145 -17.15 2.17 -1.35
C ALA A 145 -16.28 1.34 -0.41
N ALA A 146 -16.88 0.49 0.43
CA ALA A 146 -16.14 -0.38 1.33
C ALA A 146 -15.28 -1.40 0.58
N ALA A 147 -15.80 -1.99 -0.49
CA ALA A 147 -15.04 -2.92 -1.34
C ALA A 147 -13.87 -2.21 -2.05
N ILE A 148 -14.09 -0.98 -2.53
CA ILE A 148 -13.03 -0.16 -3.13
C ILE A 148 -11.96 0.19 -2.09
N ALA A 149 -12.33 0.65 -0.89
CA ALA A 149 -11.39 1.00 0.16
C ALA A 149 -10.54 -0.21 0.59
N MET A 150 -11.18 -1.36 0.85
CA MET A 150 -10.47 -2.57 1.26
C MET A 150 -9.60 -3.13 0.14
N GLY A 151 -10.12 -3.18 -1.09
CA GLY A 151 -9.36 -3.61 -2.26
C GLY A 151 -8.14 -2.73 -2.52
N ALA A 152 -8.28 -1.42 -2.37
CA ALA A 152 -7.17 -0.48 -2.50
C ALA A 152 -6.08 -0.71 -1.43
N ILE A 153 -6.47 -0.97 -0.18
CA ILE A 153 -5.53 -1.31 0.90
C ILE A 153 -4.83 -2.64 0.60
N TYR A 154 -5.56 -3.68 0.21
CA TYR A 154 -4.94 -4.95 -0.16
C TYR A 154 -4.02 -4.81 -1.37
N GLY A 155 -4.38 -3.97 -2.34
CA GLY A 155 -3.54 -3.63 -3.48
C GLY A 155 -2.24 -2.96 -3.07
N MET A 156 -2.29 -1.96 -2.19
CA MET A 156 -1.11 -1.28 -1.66
C MET A 156 -0.13 -2.25 -0.97
N ILE A 157 -0.65 -3.34 -0.40
CA ILE A 157 0.15 -4.34 0.33
C ILE A 157 0.57 -5.51 -0.57
N ALA A 158 -0.20 -5.81 -1.61
CA ALA A 158 0.08 -6.94 -2.50
C ALA A 158 1.35 -6.69 -3.35
N PRO A 159 2.06 -7.78 -3.75
CA PRO A 159 3.24 -7.63 -4.60
C PRO A 159 2.86 -7.13 -6.02
N PRO A 160 3.76 -6.54 -6.80
CA PRO A 160 5.21 -6.49 -6.59
C PRO A 160 5.70 -5.36 -5.67
N ILE A 161 4.93 -4.29 -5.46
CA ILE A 161 5.36 -3.14 -4.66
C ILE A 161 4.52 -3.03 -3.38
N ASN A 162 5.22 -3.07 -2.23
CA ASN A 162 4.63 -2.83 -0.93
C ASN A 162 5.49 -1.81 -0.17
N LEU A 163 5.09 -0.54 -0.20
CA LEU A 163 5.86 0.53 0.44
C LEU A 163 6.00 0.37 1.95
N PRO A 164 4.95 0.03 2.72
CA PRO A 164 5.12 -0.27 4.13
C PRO A 164 6.15 -1.37 4.41
N ALA A 165 6.18 -2.47 3.64
CA ALA A 165 7.19 -3.53 3.82
C ALA A 165 8.60 -3.07 3.41
N MET A 166 8.72 -2.27 2.35
CA MET A 166 9.99 -1.65 1.94
C MET A 166 10.53 -0.71 3.03
N ILE A 167 9.65 0.06 3.67
CA ILE A 167 10.00 0.95 4.79
C ILE A 167 10.47 0.13 5.99
N ILE A 168 9.73 -0.92 6.36
CA ILE A 168 10.08 -1.77 7.49
C ILE A 168 11.43 -2.49 7.22
N GLY A 169 11.59 -3.06 6.03
CA GLY A 169 12.82 -3.73 5.63
C GLY A 169 14.01 -2.79 5.56
N GLY A 170 13.86 -1.65 4.87
CA GLY A 170 14.89 -0.63 4.77
C GLY A 170 15.31 -0.06 6.13
N GLY A 171 14.39 -0.04 7.10
CA GLY A 171 14.70 0.36 8.47
C GLY A 171 15.67 -0.58 9.21
N ILE A 172 15.89 -1.78 8.74
CA ILE A 172 16.84 -2.78 9.31
C ILE A 172 17.87 -3.24 8.26
N ASP A 173 18.06 -2.48 7.20
CA ASP A 173 18.96 -2.80 6.08
C ASP A 173 18.65 -4.13 5.37
N MET A 174 17.39 -4.57 5.42
CA MET A 174 16.91 -5.79 4.76
C MET A 174 16.48 -5.48 3.33
N PRO A 175 17.08 -6.12 2.31
CA PRO A 175 16.69 -5.91 0.92
C PRO A 175 15.27 -6.39 0.65
N TYR A 176 14.57 -5.70 -0.24
CA TYR A 176 13.20 -6.07 -0.64
C TYR A 176 13.22 -7.23 -1.66
N VAL A 177 13.67 -8.39 -1.19
CA VAL A 177 13.77 -9.63 -1.98
C VAL A 177 13.05 -10.76 -1.25
N GLY A 178 12.33 -11.61 -1.99
CA GLY A 178 11.61 -12.75 -1.41
C GLY A 178 10.21 -12.41 -0.87
N PHE A 179 9.78 -11.16 -0.88
CA PHE A 179 8.49 -10.74 -0.32
C PHE A 179 7.27 -11.22 -1.12
N GLY A 180 7.40 -11.60 -2.39
CA GLY A 180 6.28 -11.88 -3.27
C GLY A 180 5.28 -12.92 -2.72
N LEU A 181 5.74 -14.11 -2.32
CA LEU A 181 4.86 -15.15 -1.79
C LEU A 181 4.26 -14.79 -0.42
N PRO A 182 5.03 -14.30 0.58
CA PRO A 182 4.46 -13.84 1.84
C PRO A 182 3.38 -12.77 1.66
N LEU A 183 3.58 -11.80 0.79
CA LEU A 183 2.59 -10.76 0.51
C LEU A 183 1.33 -11.30 -0.17
N LEU A 184 1.45 -12.29 -1.07
CA LEU A 184 0.27 -12.98 -1.63
C LEU A 184 -0.51 -13.73 -0.56
N VAL A 185 0.17 -14.43 0.36
CA VAL A 185 -0.46 -15.07 1.52
C VAL A 185 -1.16 -14.06 2.42
N CYS A 186 -0.58 -12.88 2.61
CA CYS A 186 -1.20 -11.82 3.39
C CYS A 186 -2.45 -11.24 2.72
N THR A 187 -2.49 -11.11 1.40
CA THR A 187 -3.49 -10.28 0.72
C THR A 187 -4.57 -11.06 -0.01
N VAL A 188 -4.21 -12.13 -0.75
CA VAL A 188 -5.16 -12.87 -1.60
C VAL A 188 -6.32 -13.51 -0.81
N PRO A 189 -6.09 -14.21 0.32
CA PRO A 189 -7.19 -14.77 1.10
C PRO A 189 -8.17 -13.70 1.59
N LEU A 190 -7.64 -12.55 2.03
CA LEU A 190 -8.46 -11.44 2.50
C LEU A 190 -9.25 -10.77 1.36
N ALA A 191 -8.63 -10.62 0.20
CA ALA A 191 -9.30 -10.10 -0.99
C ALA A 191 -10.48 -10.99 -1.40
N ILE A 192 -10.29 -12.32 -1.40
CA ILE A 192 -11.35 -13.29 -1.68
C ILE A 192 -12.47 -13.16 -0.65
N VAL A 193 -12.15 -13.21 0.65
CA VAL A 193 -13.15 -13.15 1.72
C VAL A 193 -13.92 -11.84 1.68
N THR A 194 -13.23 -10.72 1.47
CA THR A 194 -13.87 -9.39 1.38
C THR A 194 -14.78 -9.29 0.15
N ALA A 195 -14.37 -9.79 -1.00
CA ALA A 195 -15.20 -9.85 -2.20
C ALA A 195 -16.48 -10.70 -1.97
N LEU A 196 -16.32 -11.84 -1.29
CA LEU A 196 -17.45 -12.72 -0.93
C LEU A 196 -18.43 -12.05 0.04
N ILE A 197 -17.93 -11.25 0.97
CA ILE A 197 -18.79 -10.57 1.97
C ILE A 197 -19.48 -9.34 1.36
N LEU A 198 -18.74 -8.49 0.63
CA LEU A 198 -19.25 -7.18 0.22
C LEU A 198 -19.90 -7.17 -1.16
N LEU A 199 -19.43 -7.97 -2.11
CA LEU A 199 -19.88 -7.91 -3.51
C LEU A 199 -20.79 -9.08 -3.89
N THR A 200 -20.37 -10.30 -3.62
CA THR A 200 -21.06 -11.51 -4.11
C THR A 200 -22.54 -11.60 -3.74
N PRO A 201 -23.00 -11.24 -2.52
CA PRO A 201 -24.41 -11.35 -2.16
C PRO A 201 -25.32 -10.46 -3.02
N HIS A 202 -24.81 -9.31 -3.47
CA HIS A 202 -25.55 -8.36 -4.30
C HIS A 202 -25.52 -8.76 -5.78
N LEU A 203 -24.37 -9.17 -6.27
CA LEU A 203 -24.22 -9.64 -7.65
C LEU A 203 -25.02 -10.91 -7.95
N ARG A 204 -25.27 -11.76 -6.94
CA ARG A 204 -26.16 -12.93 -7.07
C ARG A 204 -27.63 -12.58 -7.25
N LYS A 205 -28.06 -11.46 -6.69
CA LYS A 205 -29.47 -11.04 -6.77
C LYS A 205 -29.87 -10.51 -8.16
N GLY A 206 -28.88 -10.11 -8.98
CA GLY A 206 -29.12 -9.67 -10.36
C GLY A 206 -30.05 -8.47 -10.50
N ALA A 207 -30.18 -7.64 -9.48
CA ALA A 207 -31.10 -6.51 -9.42
C ALA A 207 -30.58 -5.25 -10.15
N GLY A 208 -29.71 -5.40 -11.14
CA GLY A 208 -29.07 -4.30 -11.85
C GLY A 208 -29.95 -3.72 -12.98
N ASP A 209 -29.62 -2.47 -13.35
CA ASP A 209 -30.17 -1.78 -14.52
C ASP A 209 -29.35 -2.15 -15.76
N GLU A 210 -29.93 -3.01 -16.61
CA GLU A 210 -29.28 -3.57 -17.80
C GLU A 210 -28.91 -2.51 -18.84
N GLU A 211 -29.83 -1.59 -19.12
CA GLU A 211 -29.63 -0.55 -20.15
C GLU A 211 -28.54 0.43 -19.70
N ALA A 212 -28.59 0.86 -18.43
CA ALA A 212 -27.58 1.73 -17.85
C ALA A 212 -26.20 1.05 -17.75
N LEU A 213 -26.16 -0.26 -17.49
CA LEU A 213 -24.91 -1.03 -17.48
C LEU A 213 -24.30 -1.09 -18.87
N GLN A 214 -25.08 -1.37 -19.90
CA GLN A 214 -24.58 -1.42 -21.28
C GLN A 214 -24.06 -0.05 -21.74
N ALA A 215 -24.76 1.04 -21.40
CA ALA A 215 -24.30 2.39 -21.68
C ALA A 215 -22.94 2.70 -21.01
N GLU A 216 -22.76 2.30 -19.75
CA GLU A 216 -21.51 2.48 -19.02
C GLU A 216 -20.37 1.67 -19.66
N LEU A 217 -20.62 0.41 -20.02
CA LEU A 217 -19.63 -0.44 -20.69
C LEU A 217 -19.20 0.11 -22.05
N LEU A 218 -20.11 0.68 -22.80
CA LEU A 218 -19.80 1.34 -24.09
C LEU A 218 -18.92 2.58 -23.89
N GLN A 219 -19.12 3.33 -22.80
CA GLN A 219 -18.25 4.48 -22.49
C GLN A 219 -16.83 4.06 -22.09
N MET A 220 -16.68 2.91 -21.43
CA MET A 220 -15.37 2.37 -21.06
C MET A 220 -14.59 1.88 -22.28
N GLU A 221 -15.25 1.39 -23.30
CA GLU A 221 -14.60 0.88 -24.52
C GLU A 221 -14.23 1.99 -25.51
N ARG A 222 -13.33 2.90 -25.11
CA ARG A 222 -12.79 3.93 -26.03
C ARG A 222 -11.94 3.32 -27.15
N ASN A 223 -11.29 2.18 -26.88
CA ASN A 223 -10.48 1.44 -27.83
C ASN A 223 -10.91 -0.03 -27.84
N PRO A 224 -11.02 -0.69 -29.03
CA PRO A 224 -11.30 -2.12 -29.08
C PRO A 224 -10.19 -2.88 -28.35
N MET A 225 -10.59 -3.80 -27.48
CA MET A 225 -9.67 -4.57 -26.67
C MET A 225 -8.75 -5.41 -27.60
N SER A 226 -7.52 -4.96 -27.77
CA SER A 226 -6.49 -5.62 -28.56
C SER A 226 -5.45 -6.26 -27.66
N PHE A 227 -4.88 -7.38 -28.06
CA PHE A 227 -3.75 -8.01 -27.36
C PHE A 227 -2.58 -7.03 -27.14
N ARG A 228 -2.41 -6.07 -28.04
CA ARG A 228 -1.37 -5.04 -27.96
C ARG A 228 -1.49 -4.15 -26.71
N LEU A 229 -2.69 -3.97 -26.16
CA LEU A 229 -2.90 -3.20 -24.92
C LEU A 229 -2.30 -3.91 -23.70
N PHE A 230 -2.21 -5.25 -23.73
CA PHE A 230 -1.60 -6.04 -22.67
C PHE A 230 -0.08 -6.10 -22.73
N LEU A 231 0.54 -5.59 -23.80
CA LEU A 231 1.98 -5.69 -24.01
C LEU A 231 2.80 -5.12 -22.84
N PRO A 232 2.48 -3.95 -22.26
CA PRO A 232 3.21 -3.45 -21.09
C PRO A 232 3.14 -4.39 -19.89
N LEU A 233 1.96 -4.95 -19.63
CA LEU A 233 1.78 -5.88 -18.52
C LEU A 233 2.52 -7.22 -18.79
N LEU A 234 2.45 -7.72 -20.02
CA LEU A 234 3.16 -8.93 -20.43
C LEU A 234 4.67 -8.76 -20.29
N VAL A 235 5.22 -7.63 -20.76
CA VAL A 235 6.64 -7.32 -20.65
C VAL A 235 7.06 -7.26 -19.18
N LEU A 236 6.28 -6.59 -18.32
CA LEU A 236 6.55 -6.52 -16.89
C LEU A 236 6.59 -7.93 -16.26
N VAL A 237 5.58 -8.76 -16.54
CA VAL A 237 5.50 -10.13 -16.01
C VAL A 237 6.66 -10.99 -16.51
N VAL A 238 7.05 -10.86 -17.77
CA VAL A 238 8.19 -11.61 -18.36
C VAL A 238 9.50 -11.16 -17.73
N LEU A 239 9.74 -9.86 -17.56
CA LEU A 239 10.97 -9.34 -16.97
C LEU A 239 11.11 -9.78 -15.51
N MET A 240 10.13 -9.49 -14.67
CA MET A 240 10.15 -9.85 -13.25
C MET A 240 10.08 -11.38 -13.03
N GLY A 241 9.29 -12.08 -13.82
CA GLY A 241 9.17 -13.54 -13.77
C GLY A 241 10.44 -14.23 -14.24
N GLY A 242 11.07 -13.73 -15.30
CA GLY A 242 12.32 -14.23 -15.85
C GLY A 242 13.46 -14.15 -14.84
N GLU A 243 13.62 -13.03 -14.15
CA GLU A 243 14.61 -12.88 -13.08
C GLU A 243 14.41 -13.90 -11.95
N ARG A 244 13.16 -14.17 -11.59
CA ARG A 244 12.83 -15.12 -10.51
C ARG A 244 12.99 -16.59 -10.94
N LEU A 245 12.60 -16.95 -12.18
CA LEU A 245 12.63 -18.33 -12.67
C LEU A 245 14.00 -18.74 -13.18
N PHE A 246 14.78 -17.80 -13.72
CA PHE A 246 16.06 -18.05 -14.36
C PHE A 246 17.18 -17.14 -13.82
N PRO A 247 17.42 -17.07 -12.51
CA PRO A 247 18.32 -16.07 -11.89
C PRO A 247 19.79 -16.17 -12.36
N ARG A 248 20.19 -17.29 -12.97
CA ARG A 248 21.58 -17.48 -13.46
C ARG A 248 21.79 -17.05 -14.91
N VAL A 249 20.73 -16.91 -15.68
CA VAL A 249 20.79 -16.64 -17.13
C VAL A 249 20.14 -15.31 -17.47
N TRP A 250 19.14 -14.90 -16.67
CA TRP A 250 18.40 -13.66 -16.88
C TRP A 250 19.20 -12.46 -16.40
N PRO A 251 19.28 -11.38 -17.19
CA PRO A 251 19.94 -10.18 -16.71
C PRO A 251 19.13 -9.57 -15.54
N GLY A 252 19.75 -9.42 -14.38
CA GLY A 252 19.16 -8.70 -13.24
C GLY A 252 19.10 -7.21 -13.52
N LEU A 253 18.03 -6.75 -14.17
CA LEU A 253 17.85 -5.34 -14.54
C LEU A 253 17.43 -4.50 -13.35
N GLY A 254 16.81 -5.11 -12.36
CA GLY A 254 16.19 -4.44 -11.21
C GLY A 254 14.83 -3.81 -11.53
N MET A 255 13.98 -3.73 -10.52
CA MET A 255 12.60 -3.25 -10.66
C MET A 255 12.46 -1.90 -11.39
N PRO A 256 13.30 -0.87 -11.15
CA PRO A 256 13.13 0.41 -11.83
C PRO A 256 13.23 0.29 -13.35
N LEU A 257 14.20 -0.50 -13.85
CA LEU A 257 14.38 -0.67 -15.28
C LEU A 257 13.30 -1.58 -15.88
N ASP A 258 12.84 -2.60 -15.16
CA ASP A 258 11.72 -3.45 -15.57
C ASP A 258 10.46 -2.61 -15.81
N PHE A 259 10.11 -1.71 -14.90
CA PHE A 259 8.97 -0.80 -15.06
C PHE A 259 9.14 0.16 -16.24
N LEU A 260 10.32 0.73 -16.43
CA LEU A 260 10.57 1.65 -17.54
C LEU A 260 10.49 0.95 -18.90
N LEU A 261 11.05 -0.26 -19.03
CA LEU A 261 10.96 -1.07 -20.26
C LEU A 261 9.51 -1.49 -20.54
N ALA A 262 8.80 -1.90 -19.49
CA ALA A 262 7.38 -2.22 -19.61
C ALA A 262 6.55 -0.99 -20.03
N ALA A 263 6.80 0.19 -19.46
CA ALA A 263 6.15 1.44 -19.87
C ALA A 263 6.45 1.80 -21.33
N ALA A 264 7.73 1.68 -21.74
CA ALA A 264 8.16 1.94 -23.11
C ALA A 264 7.47 1.01 -24.13
N SER A 265 7.21 -0.25 -23.76
CA SER A 265 6.47 -1.19 -24.63
C SER A 265 5.03 -0.73 -24.89
N GLY A 266 4.46 0.15 -24.06
CA GLY A 266 3.17 0.78 -24.29
C GLY A 266 3.12 1.62 -25.57
N LEU A 267 4.25 2.07 -26.10
CA LEU A 267 4.32 2.74 -27.42
C LEU A 267 3.91 1.81 -28.57
N LEU A 268 4.01 0.51 -28.37
CA LEU A 268 3.64 -0.52 -29.36
C LEU A 268 2.16 -0.92 -29.24
N SER A 269 1.41 -0.33 -28.28
CA SER A 269 -0.01 -0.63 -28.05
C SER A 269 -0.92 -0.27 -29.23
N GLY A 270 -0.46 0.64 -30.09
CA GLY A 270 -1.25 1.21 -31.19
C GLY A 270 -2.05 2.46 -30.79
N VAL A 271 -2.06 2.82 -29.51
CA VAL A 271 -2.64 4.06 -29.00
C VAL A 271 -1.57 5.15 -28.97
N ARG A 272 -1.89 6.33 -29.48
CA ARG A 272 -0.97 7.47 -29.45
C ARG A 272 -1.02 8.15 -28.08
N TRP A 273 0.10 8.25 -27.43
CA TRP A 273 0.30 8.98 -26.18
C TRP A 273 1.69 9.62 -26.15
N ASN A 274 1.88 10.66 -25.34
CA ASN A 274 3.15 11.37 -25.21
C ASN A 274 3.93 10.83 -24.02
N PRO A 275 5.06 10.13 -24.22
CA PRO A 275 5.84 9.53 -23.12
C PRO A 275 6.40 10.56 -22.13
N LEU A 276 6.85 11.72 -22.65
CA LEU A 276 7.45 12.75 -21.81
C LEU A 276 6.42 13.44 -20.91
N GLU A 277 5.26 13.78 -21.47
CA GLU A 277 4.13 14.31 -20.71
C GLU A 277 3.66 13.31 -19.66
N THR A 278 3.49 12.03 -20.04
CA THR A 278 3.08 10.96 -19.14
C THR A 278 4.09 10.75 -18.01
N ALA A 279 5.39 10.75 -18.30
CA ALA A 279 6.43 10.66 -17.28
C ALA A 279 6.41 11.87 -16.34
N THR A 280 6.22 13.09 -16.88
CA THR A 280 6.12 14.31 -16.06
C THR A 280 4.93 14.26 -15.12
N ASP A 281 3.75 13.85 -15.61
CA ASP A 281 2.56 13.68 -14.79
C ASP A 281 2.76 12.60 -13.73
N ALA A 282 3.34 11.46 -14.11
CA ALA A 282 3.64 10.36 -13.20
C ALA A 282 4.57 10.78 -12.05
N ILE A 283 5.65 11.49 -12.37
CA ILE A 283 6.59 11.99 -11.35
C ILE A 283 5.91 13.02 -10.45
N ARG A 284 5.09 13.92 -11.01
CA ARG A 284 4.33 14.89 -10.21
C ARG A 284 3.41 14.20 -9.21
N ASP A 285 2.71 13.14 -9.65
CA ASP A 285 1.82 12.35 -8.78
C ASP A 285 2.60 11.54 -7.72
N ALA A 286 3.85 11.15 -8.02
CA ALA A 286 4.74 10.42 -7.11
C ALA A 286 5.44 11.30 -6.07
N LEU A 287 5.64 12.61 -6.34
CA LEU A 287 6.41 13.52 -5.47
C LEU A 287 6.00 13.47 -3.98
N PRO A 288 4.70 13.45 -3.62
CA PRO A 288 4.32 13.38 -2.21
C PRO A 288 4.84 12.12 -1.52
N VAL A 289 4.77 10.96 -2.17
CA VAL A 289 5.22 9.67 -1.63
C VAL A 289 6.75 9.63 -1.53
N MET A 290 7.45 10.13 -2.55
CA MET A 290 8.91 10.26 -2.51
C MET A 290 9.37 11.15 -1.36
N GLY A 291 8.70 12.29 -1.15
CA GLY A 291 8.97 13.18 -0.04
C GLY A 291 8.74 12.49 1.33
N ILE A 292 7.69 11.69 1.45
CA ILE A 292 7.42 10.91 2.67
C ILE A 292 8.58 9.95 2.96
N LEU A 293 9.10 9.24 1.95
CA LEU A 293 10.23 8.32 2.14
C LEU A 293 11.50 9.05 2.61
N MET A 294 11.78 10.23 2.07
CA MET A 294 12.88 11.07 2.54
C MET A 294 12.67 11.45 4.02
N GLY A 295 11.48 11.91 4.40
CA GLY A 295 11.15 12.26 5.78
C GLY A 295 11.22 11.06 6.74
N VAL A 296 10.74 9.89 6.29
CA VAL A 296 10.85 8.61 7.01
C VAL A 296 12.31 8.25 7.26
N GLY A 297 13.16 8.33 6.25
CA GLY A 297 14.58 8.03 6.37
C GLY A 297 15.29 8.95 7.35
N MET A 298 15.04 10.26 7.28
CA MET A 298 15.56 11.23 8.27
C MET A 298 15.10 10.88 9.68
N PHE A 299 13.83 10.54 9.85
CA PHE A 299 13.25 10.24 11.15
C PHE A 299 13.86 8.98 11.76
N ILE A 300 13.98 7.89 11.00
CA ILE A 300 14.58 6.62 11.44
C ILE A 300 16.06 6.83 11.80
N GLN A 301 16.80 7.59 10.98
CA GLN A 301 18.21 7.84 11.23
C GLN A 301 18.43 8.61 12.53
N VAL A 302 17.59 9.61 12.80
CA VAL A 302 17.64 10.36 14.07
C VAL A 302 17.17 9.51 15.26
N MET A 303 16.13 8.67 15.11
CA MET A 303 15.77 7.70 16.16
C MET A 303 16.93 6.79 16.53
N THR A 304 17.74 6.41 15.56
CA THR A 304 18.95 5.59 15.78
C THR A 304 20.03 6.40 16.50
N LEU A 305 20.29 7.63 16.04
CA LEU A 305 21.27 8.55 16.63
C LEU A 305 20.97 8.87 18.11
N THR A 306 19.70 9.06 18.43
CA THR A 306 19.23 9.48 19.77
C THR A 306 18.94 8.32 20.73
N GLY A 307 19.11 7.06 20.30
CA GLY A 307 18.79 5.88 21.10
C GLY A 307 17.29 5.55 21.19
N VAL A 308 16.41 6.39 20.68
CA VAL A 308 14.94 6.21 20.70
C VAL A 308 14.54 4.86 20.10
N ARG A 309 15.17 4.46 18.99
CA ARG A 309 14.91 3.16 18.36
C ARG A 309 15.18 1.99 19.29
N GLY A 310 16.31 2.00 19.99
CA GLY A 310 16.68 0.98 20.98
C GLY A 310 15.71 0.94 22.15
N PHE A 311 15.32 2.11 22.68
CA PHE A 311 14.34 2.22 23.76
C PHE A 311 12.98 1.60 23.38
N VAL A 312 12.46 1.86 22.18
CA VAL A 312 11.16 1.28 21.73
C VAL A 312 11.29 -0.25 21.59
N VAL A 313 12.39 -0.76 21.05
CA VAL A 313 12.64 -2.22 20.91
C VAL A 313 12.71 -2.90 22.30
N VAL A 314 13.50 -2.36 23.22
CA VAL A 314 13.62 -2.91 24.58
C VAL A 314 12.28 -2.88 25.31
N SER A 315 11.53 -1.79 25.17
CA SER A 315 10.19 -1.67 25.74
C SER A 315 9.23 -2.72 25.17
N ALA A 316 9.29 -2.97 23.87
CA ALA A 316 8.47 -4.00 23.21
C ALA A 316 8.85 -5.43 23.64
N LEU A 317 10.13 -5.69 23.87
CA LEU A 317 10.61 -6.99 24.38
C LEU A 317 10.27 -7.24 25.86
N ALA A 318 10.05 -6.17 26.63
CA ALA A 318 9.71 -6.27 28.05
C ALA A 318 8.27 -6.68 28.32
N ILE A 319 7.39 -6.56 27.32
CA ILE A 319 5.96 -6.90 27.49
C ILE A 319 5.69 -8.38 27.15
N PRO A 320 4.68 -9.02 27.79
CA PRO A 320 4.29 -10.39 27.46
C PRO A 320 3.88 -10.54 25.97
N ALA A 321 4.17 -11.69 25.38
CA ALA A 321 3.95 -11.94 23.96
C ALA A 321 2.50 -11.65 23.49
N TRP A 322 1.48 -12.01 24.29
CA TRP A 322 0.09 -11.73 23.96
C TRP A 322 -0.20 -10.23 23.90
N LEU A 323 0.42 -9.43 24.80
CA LEU A 323 0.27 -7.99 24.83
C LEU A 323 1.05 -7.35 23.67
N LEU A 324 2.17 -7.93 23.24
CA LEU A 324 2.91 -7.51 22.05
C LEU A 324 2.04 -7.65 20.80
N TYR A 325 1.38 -8.80 20.60
CA TYR A 325 0.47 -9.00 19.46
C TYR A 325 -0.74 -8.06 19.49
N PHE A 326 -1.32 -7.86 20.69
CA PHE A 326 -2.40 -6.90 20.85
C PHE A 326 -1.95 -5.47 20.54
N SER A 327 -0.75 -5.09 21.00
CA SER A 327 -0.15 -3.79 20.70
C SER A 327 0.08 -3.61 19.20
N ILE A 328 0.61 -4.61 18.51
CA ILE A 328 0.79 -4.58 17.05
C ILE A 328 -0.57 -4.39 16.36
N ALA A 329 -1.58 -5.19 16.70
CA ALA A 329 -2.90 -5.15 16.07
C ALA A 329 -3.63 -3.82 16.27
N THR A 330 -3.35 -3.10 17.35
CA THR A 330 -4.02 -1.84 17.70
C THR A 330 -3.18 -0.60 17.36
N SER A 331 -1.91 -0.59 17.76
CA SER A 331 -1.07 0.62 17.61
C SER A 331 -0.69 0.91 16.17
N LEU A 332 -0.42 -0.12 15.35
CA LEU A 332 -0.09 0.10 13.94
C LEU A 332 -1.23 0.77 13.16
N PRO A 333 -2.49 0.28 13.20
CA PRO A 333 -3.58 0.99 12.54
C PRO A 333 -3.86 2.37 13.14
N LEU A 334 -3.84 2.51 14.47
CA LEU A 334 -4.09 3.78 15.14
C LEU A 334 -3.04 4.84 14.79
N PHE A 335 -1.75 4.46 14.80
CA PHE A 335 -0.69 5.35 14.36
C PHE A 335 -0.77 5.61 12.84
N GLY A 336 -1.22 4.63 12.10
CA GLY A 336 -1.53 4.71 10.68
C GLY A 336 -2.61 5.75 10.34
N ALA A 337 -3.42 6.16 11.34
CA ALA A 337 -4.33 7.31 11.21
C ALA A 337 -3.60 8.62 10.88
N VAL A 338 -2.31 8.73 11.19
CA VAL A 338 -1.45 9.82 10.70
C VAL A 338 -0.97 9.52 9.29
N SER A 339 -0.40 8.34 9.11
CA SER A 339 0.08 7.81 7.83
C SER A 339 0.42 6.33 7.97
N ALA A 340 -0.05 5.49 7.04
CA ALA A 340 0.34 4.07 6.98
C ALA A 340 1.88 3.91 6.85
N PHE A 341 2.53 4.78 6.09
CA PHE A 341 3.98 4.81 5.93
C PHE A 341 4.70 5.25 7.21
N GLY A 342 4.15 6.25 7.91
CA GLY A 342 4.63 6.67 9.23
C GLY A 342 4.51 5.55 10.27
N SER A 343 3.41 4.82 10.27
CA SER A 343 3.21 3.65 11.13
C SER A 343 4.24 2.56 10.86
N ALA A 344 4.47 2.24 9.60
CA ALA A 344 5.48 1.27 9.18
C ALA A 344 6.89 1.65 9.66
N SER A 345 7.24 2.93 9.60
CA SER A 345 8.57 3.44 9.99
C SER A 345 8.75 3.49 11.52
N VAL A 346 7.80 4.11 12.22
CA VAL A 346 7.93 4.43 13.65
C VAL A 346 7.70 3.21 14.52
N LEU A 347 6.73 2.38 14.18
CA LEU A 347 6.34 1.21 14.97
C LEU A 347 6.69 -0.12 14.27
N GLY A 348 6.53 -0.21 12.95
CA GLY A 348 6.79 -1.44 12.20
C GLY A 348 8.22 -1.92 12.32
N VAL A 349 9.20 -1.02 12.20
CA VAL A 349 10.62 -1.33 12.35
C VAL A 349 10.96 -1.85 13.75
N PRO A 350 10.60 -1.16 14.86
CA PRO A 350 10.81 -1.70 16.22
C PRO A 350 10.10 -3.02 16.48
N PHE A 351 8.87 -3.19 16.00
CA PHE A 351 8.15 -4.46 16.17
C PHE A 351 8.81 -5.61 15.40
N LEU A 352 9.35 -5.37 14.21
CA LEU A 352 10.13 -6.38 13.51
C LEU A 352 11.36 -6.78 14.31
N LEU A 353 12.10 -5.81 14.86
CA LEU A 353 13.25 -6.06 15.72
C LEU A 353 12.88 -6.82 17.00
N ALA A 354 11.73 -6.52 17.61
CA ALA A 354 11.25 -7.26 18.77
C ALA A 354 10.82 -8.71 18.45
N LEU A 355 10.57 -9.02 17.17
CA LEU A 355 10.18 -10.34 16.68
C LEU A 355 11.33 -11.06 15.96
N LEU A 356 12.58 -10.61 16.10
CA LEU A 356 13.77 -11.32 15.60
C LEU A 356 13.80 -12.75 16.15
N GLY A 357 14.19 -13.70 15.29
CA GLY A 357 14.11 -15.14 15.58
C GLY A 357 12.92 -15.84 14.93
N ARG A 358 12.02 -15.10 14.26
CA ARG A 358 11.07 -15.56 13.25
C ARG A 358 11.58 -15.22 11.85
N ASN A 359 10.90 -15.71 10.81
CA ASN A 359 11.25 -15.27 9.45
C ASN A 359 10.89 -13.80 9.26
N GLU A 360 11.89 -12.97 9.06
CA GLU A 360 11.80 -11.50 9.04
C GLU A 360 10.95 -11.00 7.86
N ILE A 361 11.07 -11.65 6.69
CA ILE A 361 10.31 -11.29 5.49
C ILE A 361 8.81 -11.52 5.72
N ILE A 362 8.44 -12.66 6.32
CA ILE A 362 7.04 -13.00 6.61
C ILE A 362 6.49 -12.04 7.67
N VAL A 363 7.27 -11.76 8.73
CA VAL A 363 6.86 -10.82 9.79
C VAL A 363 6.70 -9.41 9.22
N ALA A 364 7.66 -8.93 8.44
CA ALA A 364 7.57 -7.60 7.81
C ALA A 364 6.37 -7.50 6.86
N SER A 365 6.07 -8.57 6.10
CA SER A 365 4.88 -8.64 5.24
C SER A 365 3.58 -8.52 6.05
N ALA A 366 3.48 -9.20 7.19
CA ALA A 366 2.30 -9.13 8.03
C ALA A 366 2.19 -7.80 8.80
N LEU A 367 3.29 -7.22 9.26
CA LEU A 367 3.32 -5.89 9.87
C LEU A 367 2.89 -4.82 8.86
N SER A 368 3.34 -4.93 7.60
CA SER A 368 2.91 -4.03 6.53
C SER A 368 1.41 -4.11 6.26
N LEU A 369 0.84 -5.32 6.29
CA LEU A 369 -0.60 -5.54 6.14
C LEU A 369 -1.39 -4.83 7.24
N ILE A 370 -0.99 -5.00 8.50
CA ILE A 370 -1.66 -4.38 9.65
C ILE A 370 -1.50 -2.86 9.60
N SER A 371 -0.30 -2.37 9.23
CA SER A 371 -0.04 -0.93 9.05
C SER A 371 -0.93 -0.30 7.96
N GLY A 372 -1.21 -1.03 6.88
CA GLY A 372 -2.09 -0.61 5.80
C GLY A 372 -3.52 -0.30 6.24
N LEU A 373 -4.00 -0.90 7.34
CA LEU A 373 -5.30 -0.55 7.94
C LEU A 373 -5.37 0.89 8.45
N GLY A 374 -4.22 1.56 8.61
CA GLY A 374 -4.17 2.98 8.92
C GLY A 374 -4.93 3.85 7.93
N ASP A 375 -4.97 3.46 6.66
CA ASP A 375 -5.73 4.19 5.62
C ASP A 375 -7.26 4.10 5.77
N LEU A 376 -7.75 3.34 6.77
CA LEU A 376 -9.15 3.36 7.23
C LEU A 376 -9.33 4.19 8.51
N MET A 377 -8.26 4.54 9.22
CA MET A 377 -8.39 5.17 10.52
C MET A 377 -8.55 6.69 10.40
N PRO A 378 -9.61 7.26 11.02
CA PRO A 378 -9.71 8.72 11.12
C PRO A 378 -8.52 9.30 11.90
N PRO A 379 -8.08 10.52 11.62
CA PRO A 379 -8.73 11.54 10.77
C PRO A 379 -8.33 11.47 9.28
N THR A 380 -7.23 10.86 8.90
CA THR A 380 -6.79 10.90 7.49
C THR A 380 -7.56 9.91 6.62
N ALA A 381 -7.73 8.66 7.06
CA ALA A 381 -8.54 7.60 6.44
C ALA A 381 -8.55 7.65 4.89
N LEU A 382 -7.37 7.81 4.26
CA LEU A 382 -7.25 8.19 2.85
C LEU A 382 -8.04 7.27 1.92
N ALA A 383 -7.86 5.96 2.04
CA ALA A 383 -8.58 5.00 1.20
C ALA A 383 -10.10 5.07 1.44
N GLY A 384 -10.51 5.17 2.71
CA GLY A 384 -11.92 5.19 3.08
C GLY A 384 -12.63 6.48 2.65
N ILE A 385 -12.01 7.64 2.87
CA ILE A 385 -12.59 8.95 2.52
C ILE A 385 -12.70 9.10 0.99
N PHE A 386 -11.65 8.77 0.25
CA PHE A 386 -11.70 8.85 -1.20
C PHE A 386 -12.69 7.83 -1.79
N ALA A 387 -12.78 6.61 -1.24
CA ALA A 387 -13.79 5.64 -1.67
C ALA A 387 -15.23 6.14 -1.40
N ALA A 388 -15.46 6.81 -0.28
CA ALA A 388 -16.75 7.46 0.00
C ALA A 388 -17.06 8.54 -1.02
N GLN A 389 -16.09 9.39 -1.35
CA GLN A 389 -16.24 10.45 -2.36
C GLN A 389 -16.55 9.91 -3.76
N VAL A 390 -15.89 8.83 -4.16
CA VAL A 390 -16.10 8.18 -5.47
C VAL A 390 -17.54 7.71 -5.66
N VAL A 391 -18.21 7.27 -4.60
CA VAL A 391 -19.65 6.89 -4.66
C VAL A 391 -20.59 8.02 -4.27
N GLY A 392 -20.10 9.23 -4.00
CA GLY A 392 -20.91 10.40 -3.63
C GLY A 392 -21.39 10.40 -2.17
N GLU A 393 -20.83 9.57 -1.27
CA GLU A 393 -21.20 9.57 0.15
C GLU A 393 -20.35 10.62 0.90
N LYS A 394 -21.02 11.52 1.61
CA LYS A 394 -20.38 12.59 2.38
C LYS A 394 -19.89 12.13 3.76
N ASN A 395 -20.54 11.10 4.32
CA ASN A 395 -20.22 10.61 5.66
C ASN A 395 -19.40 9.31 5.57
N TYR A 396 -18.10 9.46 5.65
CA TYR A 396 -17.14 8.36 5.64
C TYR A 396 -17.43 7.29 6.72
N PHE A 397 -17.93 7.66 7.91
CA PHE A 397 -18.22 6.70 8.98
C PHE A 397 -19.27 5.65 8.60
N LYS A 398 -20.16 5.96 7.64
CA LYS A 398 -21.08 4.96 7.10
C LYS A 398 -20.33 3.88 6.29
N VAL A 399 -19.32 4.28 5.53
CA VAL A 399 -18.46 3.35 4.78
C VAL A 399 -17.61 2.54 5.73
N LEU A 400 -17.00 3.19 6.74
CA LEU A 400 -16.18 2.53 7.77
C LEU A 400 -16.93 1.38 8.46
N LYS A 401 -18.23 1.54 8.71
CA LYS A 401 -19.07 0.48 9.31
C LYS A 401 -19.03 -0.83 8.50
N TYR A 402 -19.00 -0.75 7.16
CA TYR A 402 -18.90 -1.92 6.29
C TYR A 402 -17.46 -2.44 6.18
N CYS A 403 -16.45 -1.61 6.44
CA CYS A 403 -15.05 -2.00 6.49
C CYS A 403 -14.65 -2.68 7.80
N LEU A 404 -15.47 -2.58 8.89
CA LEU A 404 -15.10 -3.11 10.21
C LEU A 404 -14.82 -4.60 10.19
N VAL A 405 -15.72 -5.40 9.62
CA VAL A 405 -15.54 -6.86 9.57
C VAL A 405 -14.31 -7.24 8.74
N PRO A 406 -14.15 -6.80 7.48
CA PRO A 406 -12.92 -7.04 6.73
C PRO A 406 -11.66 -6.51 7.42
N GLY A 407 -11.71 -5.35 8.06
CA GLY A 407 -10.60 -4.75 8.78
C GLY A 407 -10.16 -5.58 9.99
N LEU A 408 -11.12 -6.04 10.81
CA LEU A 408 -10.83 -6.93 11.93
C LEU A 408 -10.26 -8.28 11.46
N LEU A 409 -10.81 -8.84 10.39
CA LEU A 409 -10.27 -10.06 9.77
C LEU A 409 -8.84 -9.84 9.27
N THR A 410 -8.55 -8.67 8.71
CA THR A 410 -7.21 -8.30 8.24
C THR A 410 -6.22 -8.22 9.40
N ALA A 411 -6.58 -7.57 10.51
CA ALA A 411 -5.72 -7.51 11.70
C ALA A 411 -5.49 -8.90 12.30
N ALA A 412 -6.56 -9.70 12.44
CA ALA A 412 -6.47 -11.07 12.95
C ALA A 412 -5.60 -11.97 12.05
N TRP A 413 -5.77 -11.87 10.73
CA TRP A 413 -4.96 -12.60 9.75
C TRP A 413 -3.49 -12.19 9.81
N GLY A 414 -3.19 -10.90 9.89
CA GLY A 414 -1.83 -10.40 10.06
C GLY A 414 -1.16 -10.97 11.31
N ILE A 415 -1.87 -10.98 12.45
CA ILE A 415 -1.35 -11.60 13.69
C ILE A 415 -1.17 -13.12 13.53
N ALA A 416 -2.11 -13.80 12.86
CA ALA A 416 -1.98 -15.23 12.59
C ALA A 416 -0.75 -15.56 11.73
N VAL A 417 -0.47 -14.74 10.71
CA VAL A 417 0.74 -14.84 9.86
C VAL A 417 2.01 -14.59 10.69
N ILE A 418 2.04 -13.59 11.56
CA ILE A 418 3.18 -13.35 12.46
C ILE A 418 3.38 -14.55 13.39
N TYR A 419 2.31 -15.06 14.00
CA TYR A 419 2.38 -16.20 14.89
C TYR A 419 2.90 -17.44 14.17
N GLY A 420 2.37 -17.73 12.99
CA GLY A 420 2.73 -18.87 12.14
C GLY A 420 3.98 -18.68 11.28
N ALA A 421 4.71 -17.56 11.39
CA ALA A 421 5.80 -17.21 10.48
C ALA A 421 6.88 -18.30 10.35
N LYS A 422 7.19 -19.03 11.45
CA LYS A 422 8.16 -20.13 11.43
C LYS A 422 7.65 -21.33 10.61
N ALA A 423 6.39 -21.69 10.75
CA ALA A 423 5.78 -22.78 9.97
C ALA A 423 5.63 -22.41 8.50
N LEU A 424 5.18 -21.18 8.23
CA LEU A 424 5.04 -20.64 6.88
C LEU A 424 6.39 -20.56 6.15
N ALA A 425 7.48 -20.25 6.84
CA ALA A 425 8.81 -20.26 6.23
C ALA A 425 9.20 -21.62 5.67
N GLY A 426 8.86 -22.71 6.35
CA GLY A 426 9.11 -24.08 5.86
C GLY A 426 8.25 -24.50 4.67
N ILE A 427 7.21 -23.72 4.32
CA ILE A 427 6.32 -23.98 3.18
C ILE A 427 6.67 -23.06 2.00
N LEU A 428 7.11 -21.84 2.28
CA LEU A 428 7.31 -20.80 1.26
C LEU A 428 8.74 -20.75 0.73
N TYR A 429 9.69 -21.22 1.52
CA TYR A 429 11.12 -21.26 1.23
C TYR A 429 11.70 -22.67 1.44
#